data_eeced4716e031b07a9854b1b81281226
#
_entry.id   eeced4716e031b07a9854b1b81281226
#
_cell.length_a   1.000
_cell.length_b   1.000
_cell.length_c   1.000
_cell.angle_alpha   90.00
_cell.angle_beta   90.00
_cell.angle_gamma   90.00
#
_symmetry.space_group_name_H-M   'P 1'
#
loop_
_entity.id
_entity.type
_entity.pdbx_description
1 polymer ?
#
loop_
_entity_poly.entity_id
_entity_poly.type
_entity_poly.pdbx_seq_one_letter_code
_entity_poly.pdbx_strand_id
1 'polypeptide(L)'
;MALAININDLLNKQKIESNRIEFKKGWNPASIYHSVCAFANDFDDLGGGYIVVGVDTDETTGVAIRPVVGILTEKIDGILQDMVGYNNKISPYYMPRTSVEEVDGKYVLVIWCPAGINRPYSVPENVTAKSNTKEYFYVRSGTSSIIAKGEILDELRELASRVPFDERGNPDIKIEDISTLLLREYLVKVGSKLANELYTKPLESILEQMDLYVGPRENRMLRNVAAMMFCEDPSKFFKRTQVEVVYFPEGRLNNPNNLYEGPVIKGSITQIIDRTLEYLNRMLVMQTVIKPKDSSRSQKFVTYPYQALEESVTNSLYHRDYREWEPVVITVEPQGITIQNVGGPDRSISAADISRCEILVSKRYRNRRLGEYLKELDLTEGRSTGIPTIQNVLENNGSPRATVVTDDERTFFRITIPCHEAAGNIIADIAYKDGSLKASKRGSLKTALQSAPESALQTALESALQTAPKSALKIIEQISNNPRATMTDLANLTGYSRRWVAQTIKRLQEQNIIKRIGSDKSGYWEIIGK
;
A
#
# COMPACT_ATOMS: atom_id res chain seq x y z
N MET A 1 20.84 -16.95 14.55
CA MET A 1 19.61 -16.52 15.25
C MET A 1 19.00 -17.76 15.85
N ALA A 2 18.74 -17.81 17.13
CA ALA A 2 18.15 -19.00 17.79
C ALA A 2 16.73 -19.22 17.22
N LEU A 3 16.41 -20.47 16.91
CA LEU A 3 15.05 -20.84 16.52
C LEU A 3 14.14 -20.86 17.76
N ALA A 4 12.85 -20.64 17.54
CA ALA A 4 11.86 -20.63 18.61
C ALA A 4 11.60 -22.01 19.26
N ILE A 5 12.21 -23.07 18.75
CA ILE A 5 12.05 -24.43 19.23
C ILE A 5 13.35 -24.96 19.83
N ASN A 6 13.21 -25.73 20.91
CA ASN A 6 14.35 -26.43 21.50
C ASN A 6 14.59 -27.75 20.74
N ILE A 7 15.80 -27.92 20.21
CA ILE A 7 16.19 -29.15 19.48
C ILE A 7 16.00 -30.42 20.31
N ASN A 8 16.20 -30.36 21.62
CA ASN A 8 15.96 -31.49 22.50
C ASN A 8 14.48 -31.86 22.59
N ASP A 9 13.58 -30.88 22.48
CA ASP A 9 12.14 -31.16 22.42
C ASP A 9 11.76 -31.86 21.10
N LEU A 10 12.38 -31.45 19.99
CA LEU A 10 12.20 -32.12 18.69
C LEU A 10 12.65 -33.58 18.75
N LEU A 11 13.83 -33.86 19.32
CA LEU A 11 14.41 -35.18 19.35
C LEU A 11 13.86 -36.08 20.46
N ASN A 12 13.41 -35.52 21.60
CA ASN A 12 12.97 -36.30 22.74
C ASN A 12 11.46 -36.42 22.88
N LYS A 13 10.71 -35.37 22.51
CA LYS A 13 9.25 -35.35 22.63
C LYS A 13 8.55 -35.73 21.31
N GLN A 14 9.16 -35.40 20.17
CA GLN A 14 8.63 -35.68 18.84
C GLN A 14 9.62 -36.63 18.12
N LYS A 15 9.81 -37.81 18.66
CA LYS A 15 10.85 -38.77 18.25
C LYS A 15 10.66 -39.30 16.85
N ILE A 16 9.46 -39.22 16.27
CA ILE A 16 9.05 -39.87 15.03
C ILE A 16 8.87 -38.80 13.96
N GLU A 17 9.34 -39.10 12.75
CA GLU A 17 9.00 -38.30 11.57
C GLU A 17 7.49 -38.10 11.45
N SER A 18 7.07 -36.95 11.03
CA SER A 18 5.66 -36.58 10.94
C SER A 18 5.42 -35.58 9.81
N ASN A 19 4.17 -35.17 9.63
CA ASN A 19 3.82 -34.11 8.69
C ASN A 19 4.57 -32.77 8.94
N ARG A 20 5.20 -32.61 10.12
CA ARG A 20 5.91 -31.38 10.52
C ARG A 20 7.41 -31.56 10.76
N ILE A 21 7.91 -32.77 10.82
CA ILE A 21 9.32 -33.08 11.15
C ILE A 21 9.86 -34.08 10.18
N GLU A 22 11.05 -33.79 9.66
CA GLU A 22 11.81 -34.71 8.80
C GLU A 22 13.27 -34.80 9.28
N PHE A 23 13.77 -36.00 9.46
CA PHE A 23 15.16 -36.28 9.81
C PHE A 23 15.95 -36.67 8.57
N LYS A 24 17.18 -36.19 8.46
CA LYS A 24 18.10 -36.50 7.38
C LYS A 24 19.47 -36.88 7.95
N LYS A 25 19.96 -38.07 7.63
CA LYS A 25 21.28 -38.56 8.04
C LYS A 25 22.41 -37.64 7.57
N GLY A 26 22.29 -37.06 6.37
CA GLY A 26 23.30 -36.20 5.77
C GLY A 26 22.72 -35.19 4.82
N TRP A 27 23.60 -34.34 4.28
CA TRP A 27 23.23 -33.29 3.35
C TRP A 27 22.93 -33.88 1.95
N ASN A 28 21.65 -33.90 1.60
CA ASN A 28 21.17 -34.21 0.26
C ASN A 28 20.28 -33.08 -0.24
N PRO A 29 20.84 -32.06 -0.97
CA PRO A 29 20.10 -30.85 -1.33
C PRO A 29 18.84 -31.14 -2.16
N ALA A 30 18.86 -32.12 -3.09
CA ALA A 30 17.68 -32.43 -3.91
C ALA A 30 16.50 -32.85 -3.02
N SER A 31 16.68 -33.86 -2.18
CA SER A 31 15.64 -34.35 -1.27
C SER A 31 15.25 -33.32 -0.21
N ILE A 32 16.20 -32.59 0.35
CA ILE A 32 15.94 -31.56 1.36
C ILE A 32 15.08 -30.45 0.78
N TYR A 33 15.34 -29.98 -0.44
CA TYR A 33 14.59 -28.91 -1.06
C TYR A 33 13.19 -29.34 -1.53
N HIS A 34 12.96 -30.62 -1.79
CA HIS A 34 11.58 -31.13 -1.93
C HIS A 34 10.80 -30.98 -0.63
N SER A 35 11.44 -31.26 0.51
CA SER A 35 10.81 -31.10 1.82
C SER A 35 10.66 -29.63 2.22
N VAL A 36 11.64 -28.77 1.91
CA VAL A 36 11.51 -27.31 2.08
C VAL A 36 10.29 -26.79 1.31
N CYS A 37 10.14 -27.18 0.04
CA CYS A 37 9.01 -26.80 -0.79
C CYS A 37 7.68 -27.33 -0.22
N ALA A 38 7.66 -28.58 0.23
CA ALA A 38 6.45 -29.20 0.79
C ALA A 38 6.01 -28.53 2.11
N PHE A 39 6.95 -28.19 2.98
CA PHE A 39 6.66 -27.46 4.20
C PHE A 39 6.25 -26.00 3.92
N ALA A 40 6.87 -25.34 2.92
CA ALA A 40 6.47 -24.00 2.51
C ALA A 40 5.04 -23.98 1.94
N ASN A 41 4.63 -25.02 1.24
CA ASN A 41 3.28 -25.20 0.72
C ASN A 41 2.25 -25.48 1.82
N ASP A 42 2.67 -26.09 2.92
CA ASP A 42 1.85 -26.29 4.13
C ASP A 42 0.41 -26.76 3.81
N PHE A 43 0.31 -27.86 3.07
CA PHE A 43 -0.96 -28.36 2.52
C PHE A 43 -2.01 -28.68 3.60
N ASP A 44 -1.54 -29.17 4.76
CA ASP A 44 -2.39 -29.51 5.90
C ASP A 44 -2.63 -28.35 6.87
N ASP A 45 -2.15 -27.12 6.54
CA ASP A 45 -2.26 -25.90 7.37
C ASP A 45 -1.74 -26.08 8.81
N LEU A 46 -0.59 -26.72 8.94
CA LEU A 46 0.07 -27.01 10.22
C LEU A 46 1.10 -25.95 10.65
N GLY A 47 1.30 -24.89 9.83
CA GLY A 47 2.27 -23.81 10.07
C GLY A 47 3.68 -24.14 9.58
N GLY A 48 3.82 -25.09 8.64
CA GLY A 48 5.10 -25.53 8.09
C GLY A 48 5.78 -26.63 8.92
N GLY A 49 7.11 -26.76 8.83
CA GLY A 49 7.81 -27.86 9.49
C GLY A 49 9.32 -27.67 9.65
N TYR A 50 9.97 -28.69 10.19
CA TYR A 50 11.38 -28.72 10.50
C TYR A 50 12.08 -29.87 9.78
N ILE A 51 13.27 -29.58 9.23
CA ILE A 51 14.18 -30.60 8.70
C ILE A 51 15.42 -30.57 9.59
N VAL A 52 15.79 -31.72 10.15
CA VAL A 52 16.98 -31.86 11.00
C VAL A 52 17.99 -32.70 10.26
N VAL A 53 19.09 -32.10 9.84
CA VAL A 53 20.18 -32.77 9.11
C VAL A 53 21.27 -33.17 10.10
N GLY A 54 21.77 -34.41 9.97
CA GLY A 54 22.72 -35.02 10.88
C GLY A 54 22.07 -36.05 11.83
N VAL A 55 20.78 -36.37 11.61
CA VAL A 55 20.03 -37.34 12.41
C VAL A 55 19.59 -38.47 11.52
N ASP A 56 19.89 -39.71 11.93
CA ASP A 56 19.45 -40.95 11.29
C ASP A 56 18.16 -41.46 11.94
N THR A 57 17.35 -42.22 11.22
CA THR A 57 16.09 -42.76 11.73
C THR A 57 16.10 -44.28 11.61
N ASP A 58 15.42 -44.96 12.51
CA ASP A 58 15.12 -46.36 12.40
C ASP A 58 14.12 -46.58 11.25
N GLU A 59 14.50 -47.43 10.30
CA GLU A 59 13.72 -47.68 9.07
C GLU A 59 12.31 -48.24 9.32
N THR A 60 12.12 -48.91 10.47
CA THR A 60 10.85 -49.58 10.80
C THR A 60 9.92 -48.65 11.56
N THR A 61 10.46 -47.84 12.44
CA THR A 61 9.68 -47.04 13.39
C THR A 61 9.68 -45.53 13.07
N GLY A 62 10.60 -45.06 12.22
CA GLY A 62 10.82 -43.65 11.92
C GLY A 62 11.35 -42.85 13.13
N VAL A 63 11.82 -43.53 14.19
CA VAL A 63 12.35 -42.92 15.40
C VAL A 63 13.77 -42.43 15.18
N ALA A 64 14.08 -41.19 15.63
CA ALA A 64 15.44 -40.67 15.59
C ALA A 64 16.42 -41.53 16.40
N ILE A 65 17.50 -41.96 15.76
CA ILE A 65 18.55 -42.77 16.39
C ILE A 65 19.52 -41.87 17.17
N ARG A 66 19.84 -42.26 18.40
CA ARG A 66 20.83 -41.57 19.23
C ARG A 66 21.97 -42.55 19.63
N PRO A 67 23.22 -42.07 19.77
CA PRO A 67 23.67 -40.70 19.51
C PRO A 67 23.57 -40.31 18.04
N VAL A 68 23.27 -39.00 17.78
CA VAL A 68 23.09 -38.50 16.41
C VAL A 68 24.34 -38.71 15.54
N VAL A 69 24.17 -38.80 14.23
CA VAL A 69 25.28 -38.91 13.29
C VAL A 69 26.13 -37.65 13.26
N GLY A 70 25.47 -36.49 13.25
CA GLY A 70 26.08 -35.16 13.19
C GLY A 70 26.56 -34.78 11.79
N ILE A 71 26.94 -33.52 11.66
CA ILE A 71 27.58 -32.94 10.47
C ILE A 71 28.99 -32.48 10.86
N LEU A 72 29.97 -32.75 10.00
CA LEU A 72 31.33 -32.29 10.22
C LEU A 72 31.35 -30.74 10.18
N THR A 73 31.96 -30.12 11.18
CA THR A 73 32.05 -28.65 11.33
C THR A 73 32.53 -27.94 10.07
N GLU A 74 33.52 -28.54 9.40
CA GLU A 74 34.12 -28.01 8.16
C GLU A 74 33.15 -27.95 6.98
N LYS A 75 32.04 -28.71 7.01
CA LYS A 75 31.03 -28.72 5.94
C LYS A 75 29.87 -27.76 6.17
N ILE A 76 29.69 -27.28 7.39
CA ILE A 76 28.50 -26.50 7.77
C ILE A 76 28.45 -25.19 6.97
N ASP A 77 29.56 -24.43 6.92
CA ASP A 77 29.61 -23.16 6.20
C ASP A 77 29.37 -23.35 4.70
N GLY A 78 29.93 -24.41 4.10
CA GLY A 78 29.67 -24.77 2.70
C GLY A 78 28.20 -25.08 2.43
N ILE A 79 27.56 -25.82 3.34
CA ILE A 79 26.12 -26.14 3.25
C ILE A 79 25.29 -24.84 3.30
N LEU A 80 25.58 -23.94 4.25
CA LEU A 80 24.84 -22.67 4.39
C LEU A 80 25.03 -21.76 3.17
N GLN A 81 26.22 -21.73 2.57
CA GLN A 81 26.48 -21.00 1.31
C GLN A 81 25.71 -21.60 0.14
N ASP A 82 25.71 -22.92 -0.01
CA ASP A 82 24.95 -23.64 -1.04
C ASP A 82 23.45 -23.35 -0.93
N MET A 83 22.91 -23.29 0.29
CA MET A 83 21.51 -22.98 0.55
C MET A 83 21.09 -21.63 -0.03
N VAL A 84 21.96 -20.60 0.01
CA VAL A 84 21.64 -19.30 -0.60
C VAL A 84 21.34 -19.46 -2.10
N GLY A 85 22.16 -20.25 -2.80
CA GLY A 85 21.94 -20.54 -4.22
C GLY A 85 20.67 -21.33 -4.49
N TYR A 86 20.38 -22.35 -3.65
CA TYR A 86 19.21 -23.19 -3.81
C TYR A 86 17.90 -22.48 -3.44
N ASN A 87 17.91 -21.57 -2.47
CA ASN A 87 16.73 -20.77 -2.11
C ASN A 87 16.23 -19.95 -3.32
N ASN A 88 17.15 -19.45 -4.16
CA ASN A 88 16.81 -18.71 -5.38
C ASN A 88 16.16 -19.60 -6.47
N LYS A 89 16.19 -20.91 -6.31
CA LYS A 89 15.54 -21.86 -7.25
C LYS A 89 14.12 -22.25 -6.81
N ILE A 90 13.66 -21.76 -5.68
CA ILE A 90 12.26 -21.91 -5.25
C ILE A 90 11.44 -20.78 -5.87
N SER A 91 10.35 -21.12 -6.51
CA SER A 91 9.45 -20.15 -7.17
C SER A 91 8.02 -20.23 -6.58
N PRO A 92 7.44 -19.13 -6.08
CA PRO A 92 8.07 -17.84 -5.78
C PRO A 92 9.24 -17.97 -4.80
N TYR A 93 10.11 -16.93 -4.71
CA TYR A 93 11.26 -16.96 -3.81
C TYR A 93 10.85 -17.32 -2.37
N TYR A 94 11.61 -18.25 -1.77
CA TYR A 94 11.40 -18.69 -0.39
C TYR A 94 12.74 -18.96 0.31
N MET A 95 12.85 -18.52 1.54
CA MET A 95 14.06 -18.69 2.35
C MET A 95 13.68 -19.28 3.72
N PRO A 96 14.02 -20.57 3.98
CA PRO A 96 13.87 -21.17 5.30
C PRO A 96 14.85 -20.54 6.29
N ARG A 97 14.58 -20.68 7.58
CA ARG A 97 15.50 -20.25 8.64
C ARG A 97 16.34 -21.41 9.12
N THR A 98 17.59 -21.14 9.45
CA THR A 98 18.55 -22.19 9.86
C THR A 98 19.15 -21.90 11.22
N SER A 99 19.42 -22.95 11.99
CA SER A 99 20.22 -22.92 13.22
C SER A 99 21.13 -24.13 13.25
N VAL A 100 22.33 -23.96 13.77
CA VAL A 100 23.27 -25.05 14.03
C VAL A 100 23.26 -25.31 15.52
N GLU A 101 22.92 -26.55 15.89
CA GLU A 101 22.73 -26.96 17.29
C GLU A 101 23.69 -28.08 17.65
N GLU A 102 24.14 -28.13 18.90
CA GLU A 102 24.97 -29.23 19.41
C GLU A 102 24.09 -30.25 20.13
N VAL A 103 24.17 -31.50 19.67
CA VAL A 103 23.43 -32.66 20.22
C VAL A 103 24.38 -33.83 20.31
N ASP A 104 24.44 -34.52 21.47
CA ASP A 104 25.31 -35.66 21.73
C ASP A 104 26.80 -35.37 21.41
N GLY A 105 27.26 -34.12 21.63
CA GLY A 105 28.63 -33.69 21.31
C GLY A 105 28.91 -33.57 19.80
N LYS A 106 27.89 -33.49 18.95
CA LYS A 106 27.99 -33.31 17.50
C LYS A 106 27.06 -32.24 17.02
N TYR A 107 27.39 -31.63 15.89
CA TYR A 107 26.56 -30.58 15.31
C TYR A 107 25.49 -31.14 14.37
N VAL A 108 24.29 -30.61 14.48
CA VAL A 108 23.17 -30.87 13.57
C VAL A 108 22.67 -29.52 12.98
N LEU A 109 22.20 -29.55 11.74
CA LEU A 109 21.60 -28.36 11.11
C LEU A 109 20.07 -28.49 11.18
N VAL A 110 19.45 -27.55 11.84
CA VAL A 110 17.99 -27.42 11.90
C VAL A 110 17.55 -26.39 10.86
N ILE A 111 16.70 -26.81 9.95
CA ILE A 111 16.11 -25.98 8.89
C ILE A 111 14.63 -25.84 9.23
N TRP A 112 14.23 -24.65 9.63
CA TRP A 112 12.83 -24.35 9.87
C TRP A 112 12.19 -23.72 8.63
N CYS A 113 11.13 -24.37 8.14
CA CYS A 113 10.36 -24.00 6.99
C CYS A 113 8.96 -23.54 7.44
N PRO A 114 8.76 -22.25 7.78
CA PRO A 114 7.41 -21.75 8.06
C PRO A 114 6.50 -21.88 6.85
N ALA A 115 5.19 -21.90 7.06
CA ALA A 115 4.22 -21.81 5.98
C ALA A 115 4.48 -20.59 5.11
N GLY A 116 4.60 -20.80 3.81
CA GLY A 116 4.89 -19.72 2.87
C GLY A 116 3.65 -18.86 2.62
N ILE A 117 3.86 -17.56 2.50
CA ILE A 117 2.77 -16.58 2.29
C ILE A 117 2.33 -16.46 0.82
N ASN A 118 3.18 -16.87 -0.12
CA ASN A 118 2.93 -16.77 -1.56
C ASN A 118 2.73 -18.14 -2.22
N ARG A 119 2.09 -19.07 -1.49
CA ARG A 119 1.74 -20.40 -2.01
C ARG A 119 0.96 -20.32 -3.33
N PRO A 120 1.11 -21.27 -4.27
CA PRO A 120 1.93 -22.48 -4.21
C PRO A 120 3.38 -22.27 -4.63
N TYR A 121 4.31 -22.94 -3.94
CA TYR A 121 5.74 -22.94 -4.25
C TYR A 121 6.12 -24.15 -5.10
N SER A 122 6.99 -23.93 -6.09
CA SER A 122 7.62 -24.98 -6.88
C SER A 122 9.13 -24.99 -6.67
N VAL A 123 9.76 -26.12 -6.95
CA VAL A 123 11.21 -26.28 -6.92
C VAL A 123 11.63 -27.25 -8.03
N PRO A 124 12.83 -27.07 -8.64
CA PRO A 124 13.35 -28.01 -9.60
C PRO A 124 13.47 -29.41 -9.03
N GLU A 125 13.21 -30.43 -9.84
CA GLU A 125 13.38 -31.84 -9.46
C GLU A 125 14.77 -32.11 -8.89
N ASN A 126 15.79 -31.45 -9.42
CA ASN A 126 17.14 -31.47 -8.88
C ASN A 126 17.69 -30.02 -8.75
N VAL A 127 17.75 -29.51 -7.53
CA VAL A 127 18.28 -28.15 -7.24
C VAL A 127 19.78 -28.03 -7.52
N THR A 128 20.53 -29.11 -7.62
CA THR A 128 21.99 -29.09 -7.91
C THR A 128 22.28 -29.03 -9.41
N ALA A 129 21.29 -29.30 -10.27
CA ALA A 129 21.49 -29.30 -11.72
C ALA A 129 21.86 -27.90 -12.23
N LYS A 130 22.80 -27.87 -13.20
CA LYS A 130 23.27 -26.61 -13.85
C LYS A 130 22.37 -26.14 -15.00
N SER A 131 21.52 -27.00 -15.53
CA SER A 131 20.56 -26.70 -16.59
C SER A 131 19.14 -26.66 -16.02
N ASN A 132 18.21 -25.98 -16.74
CA ASN A 132 16.81 -25.94 -16.37
C ASN A 132 16.23 -27.36 -16.27
N THR A 133 15.91 -27.79 -15.07
CA THR A 133 15.17 -28.99 -14.78
C THR A 133 13.70 -28.65 -14.63
N LYS A 134 12.84 -29.66 -14.83
CA LYS A 134 11.39 -29.48 -14.63
C LYS A 134 11.12 -29.15 -13.18
N GLU A 135 10.26 -28.15 -12.97
CA GLU A 135 9.82 -27.74 -11.64
C GLU A 135 8.56 -28.48 -11.24
N TYR A 136 8.47 -28.78 -9.94
CA TYR A 136 7.32 -29.44 -9.36
C TYR A 136 6.90 -28.77 -8.06
N PHE A 137 5.60 -28.83 -7.80
CA PHE A 137 5.02 -28.48 -6.51
C PHE A 137 5.08 -29.70 -5.60
N TYR A 138 5.60 -29.55 -4.39
CA TYR A 138 5.66 -30.62 -3.41
C TYR A 138 4.75 -30.33 -2.24
N VAL A 139 4.12 -31.38 -1.69
CA VAL A 139 3.30 -31.32 -0.47
C VAL A 139 3.70 -32.47 0.47
N ARG A 140 3.41 -32.33 1.75
CA ARG A 140 3.60 -33.42 2.72
C ARG A 140 2.43 -34.41 2.62
N SER A 141 2.77 -35.66 2.70
CA SER A 141 1.83 -36.76 2.86
C SER A 141 2.42 -37.72 3.90
N GLY A 142 1.99 -37.58 5.15
CA GLY A 142 2.63 -38.22 6.29
C GLY A 142 4.10 -37.81 6.41
N THR A 143 5.00 -38.79 6.39
CA THR A 143 6.46 -38.58 6.50
C THR A 143 7.14 -38.28 5.17
N SER A 144 6.43 -38.27 4.05
CA SER A 144 7.00 -38.14 2.71
C SER A 144 6.66 -36.83 2.05
N SER A 145 7.60 -36.27 1.27
CA SER A 145 7.35 -35.14 0.37
C SER A 145 7.03 -35.66 -1.02
N ILE A 146 5.81 -35.47 -1.48
CA ILE A 146 5.30 -35.98 -2.76
C ILE A 146 5.04 -34.84 -3.73
N ILE A 147 5.11 -35.16 -5.04
CA ILE A 147 4.75 -34.20 -6.08
C ILE A 147 3.23 -34.04 -6.10
N ALA A 148 2.76 -32.81 -5.97
CA ALA A 148 1.35 -32.45 -6.14
C ALA A 148 0.97 -32.56 -7.64
N LYS A 149 0.05 -33.47 -7.98
CA LYS A 149 -0.47 -33.68 -9.35
C LYS A 149 -1.98 -33.82 -9.30
N GLY A 150 -2.66 -33.48 -10.42
CA GLY A 150 -4.11 -33.63 -10.56
C GLY A 150 -4.85 -32.90 -9.44
N GLU A 151 -5.77 -33.58 -8.77
CA GLU A 151 -6.62 -33.03 -7.71
C GLU A 151 -5.82 -32.39 -6.56
N ILE A 152 -4.70 -33.02 -6.14
CA ILE A 152 -3.84 -32.45 -5.07
C ILE A 152 -3.26 -31.10 -5.49
N LEU A 153 -2.85 -30.94 -6.74
CA LEU A 153 -2.34 -29.66 -7.24
C LEU A 153 -3.44 -28.60 -7.35
N ASP A 154 -4.62 -29.01 -7.77
CA ASP A 154 -5.75 -28.11 -7.88
C ASP A 154 -6.24 -27.68 -6.48
N GLU A 155 -6.25 -28.61 -5.52
CA GLU A 155 -6.54 -28.30 -4.12
C GLU A 155 -5.48 -27.38 -3.50
N LEU A 156 -4.18 -27.62 -3.76
CA LEU A 156 -3.10 -26.74 -3.32
C LEU A 156 -3.27 -25.30 -3.87
N ARG A 157 -3.65 -25.16 -5.13
CA ARG A 157 -3.96 -23.86 -5.74
C ARG A 157 -5.20 -23.21 -5.14
N GLU A 158 -6.23 -24.00 -4.87
CA GLU A 158 -7.43 -23.51 -4.19
C GLU A 158 -7.13 -23.07 -2.75
N LEU A 159 -6.38 -23.85 -1.97
CA LEU A 159 -5.96 -23.49 -0.62
C LEU A 159 -5.18 -22.17 -0.62
N ALA A 160 -4.26 -22.01 -1.57
CA ALA A 160 -3.54 -20.76 -1.75
C ALA A 160 -4.45 -19.55 -2.03
N SER A 161 -5.61 -19.77 -2.65
CA SER A 161 -6.60 -18.73 -2.96
C SER A 161 -7.71 -18.61 -1.90
N ARG A 162 -7.91 -19.61 -1.06
CA ARG A 162 -8.98 -19.66 -0.03
C ARG A 162 -8.67 -18.81 1.20
N VAL A 163 -7.40 -18.74 1.61
CA VAL A 163 -7.02 -17.91 2.76
C VAL A 163 -6.90 -16.46 2.30
N PRO A 164 -7.80 -15.58 2.72
CA PRO A 164 -7.72 -14.15 2.42
C PRO A 164 -6.37 -13.58 2.81
N PHE A 165 -5.91 -12.55 2.09
CA PHE A 165 -4.58 -11.98 2.32
C PHE A 165 -4.42 -11.49 3.77
N ASP A 166 -5.42 -10.84 4.31
CA ASP A 166 -5.44 -10.25 5.65
C ASP A 166 -5.45 -11.30 6.78
N GLU A 167 -5.89 -12.53 6.49
CA GLU A 167 -5.88 -13.65 7.45
C GLU A 167 -4.55 -14.42 7.47
N ARG A 168 -3.65 -14.20 6.51
CA ARG A 168 -2.35 -14.88 6.44
C ARG A 168 -1.43 -14.42 7.57
N GLY A 169 -0.69 -15.36 8.15
CA GLY A 169 0.38 -15.07 9.09
C GLY A 169 1.56 -14.37 8.41
N ASN A 170 2.14 -13.40 9.08
CA ASN A 170 3.29 -12.66 8.58
C ASN A 170 4.45 -12.73 9.57
N PRO A 171 5.56 -13.39 9.23
CA PRO A 171 6.70 -13.55 10.13
C PRO A 171 7.45 -12.24 10.43
N ASP A 172 7.24 -11.21 9.61
CA ASP A 172 7.92 -9.92 9.76
C ASP A 172 7.21 -9.01 10.77
N ILE A 173 5.91 -9.24 11.02
CA ILE A 173 5.14 -8.49 12.02
C ILE A 173 5.49 -9.00 13.42
N LYS A 174 5.96 -8.10 14.27
CA LYS A 174 6.27 -8.37 15.68
C LYS A 174 5.23 -7.75 16.58
N ILE A 175 5.17 -8.24 17.84
CA ILE A 175 4.24 -7.70 18.81
C ILE A 175 4.50 -6.22 19.11
N GLU A 176 5.76 -5.80 19.03
CA GLU A 176 6.21 -4.42 19.23
C GLU A 176 5.72 -3.47 18.12
N ASP A 177 5.29 -4.00 16.97
CA ASP A 177 4.71 -3.20 15.89
C ASP A 177 3.23 -2.88 16.15
N ILE A 178 2.60 -3.55 17.12
CA ILE A 178 1.20 -3.35 17.47
C ILE A 178 1.08 -2.21 18.50
N SER A 179 0.43 -1.12 18.09
CA SER A 179 0.15 0.02 18.94
C SER A 179 -0.98 -0.30 19.92
N THR A 180 -0.66 -0.31 21.21
CA THR A 180 -1.66 -0.50 22.28
C THR A 180 -2.68 0.63 22.29
N LEU A 181 -2.31 1.82 21.83
CA LEU A 181 -3.22 2.96 21.70
C LEU A 181 -4.30 2.69 20.66
N LEU A 182 -3.90 2.30 19.44
CA LEU A 182 -4.84 1.97 18.36
C LEU A 182 -5.74 0.81 18.73
N LEU A 183 -5.17 -0.21 19.36
CA LEU A 183 -5.92 -1.36 19.84
C LEU A 183 -6.97 -0.95 20.89
N ARG A 184 -6.59 -0.09 21.83
CA ARG A 184 -7.50 0.43 22.85
C ARG A 184 -8.61 1.29 22.24
N GLU A 185 -8.26 2.20 21.33
CA GLU A 185 -9.24 3.04 20.62
C GLU A 185 -10.29 2.19 19.92
N TYR A 186 -9.86 1.15 19.21
CA TYR A 186 -10.75 0.20 18.58
C TYR A 186 -11.65 -0.51 19.61
N LEU A 187 -11.06 -1.13 20.63
CA LEU A 187 -11.80 -1.90 21.65
C LEU A 187 -12.81 -1.04 22.42
N VAL A 188 -12.51 0.24 22.64
CA VAL A 188 -13.44 1.20 23.25
C VAL A 188 -14.57 1.53 22.30
N LYS A 189 -14.27 1.82 21.03
CA LYS A 189 -15.28 2.14 20.00
C LYS A 189 -16.30 0.99 19.84
N VAL A 190 -15.83 -0.25 19.83
CA VAL A 190 -16.71 -1.43 19.68
C VAL A 190 -17.33 -1.91 21.02
N GLY A 191 -17.07 -1.23 22.12
CA GLY A 191 -17.63 -1.57 23.44
C GLY A 191 -17.12 -2.88 24.02
N SER A 192 -15.92 -3.34 23.63
CA SER A 192 -15.34 -4.60 24.10
C SER A 192 -14.84 -4.53 25.53
N LYS A 193 -15.12 -5.59 26.31
CA LYS A 193 -14.56 -5.75 27.68
C LYS A 193 -13.03 -5.83 27.69
N LEU A 194 -12.42 -6.26 26.59
CA LEU A 194 -10.97 -6.35 26.44
C LEU A 194 -10.28 -4.97 26.58
N ALA A 195 -11.00 -3.86 26.34
CA ALA A 195 -10.47 -2.51 26.56
C ALA A 195 -9.95 -2.29 27.99
N ASN A 196 -10.62 -2.87 28.99
CA ASN A 196 -10.22 -2.78 30.40
C ASN A 196 -9.13 -3.81 30.72
N GLU A 197 -9.09 -4.93 30.03
CA GLU A 197 -8.11 -6.00 30.25
C GLU A 197 -6.71 -5.64 29.72
N LEU A 198 -6.59 -4.69 28.79
CA LEU A 198 -5.30 -4.18 28.29
C LEU A 198 -4.37 -3.64 29.40
N TYR A 199 -4.91 -3.27 30.56
CA TYR A 199 -4.10 -2.78 31.68
C TYR A 199 -3.64 -3.88 32.64
N THR A 200 -4.25 -5.06 32.56
CA THR A 200 -4.07 -6.14 33.54
C THR A 200 -3.52 -7.43 32.94
N LYS A 201 -3.67 -7.60 31.63
CA LYS A 201 -3.23 -8.79 30.92
C LYS A 201 -2.09 -8.48 29.93
N PRO A 202 -1.20 -9.45 29.67
CA PRO A 202 -0.20 -9.31 28.60
C PRO A 202 -0.88 -9.05 27.23
N LEU A 203 -0.24 -8.22 26.41
CA LEU A 203 -0.74 -7.87 25.08
C LEU A 203 -0.99 -9.13 24.22
N GLU A 204 -0.10 -10.12 24.30
CA GLU A 204 -0.25 -11.41 23.60
C GLU A 204 -1.59 -12.08 23.89
N SER A 205 -2.01 -12.05 25.17
CA SER A 205 -3.28 -12.67 25.57
C SER A 205 -4.50 -11.95 24.98
N ILE A 206 -4.41 -10.64 24.82
CA ILE A 206 -5.48 -9.84 24.17
C ILE A 206 -5.53 -10.16 22.67
N LEU A 207 -4.38 -10.15 22.00
CA LEU A 207 -4.27 -10.45 20.58
C LEU A 207 -4.72 -11.90 20.26
N GLU A 208 -4.47 -12.85 21.19
CA GLU A 208 -4.97 -14.22 21.07
C GLU A 208 -6.49 -14.27 21.16
N GLN A 209 -7.10 -13.57 22.11
CA GLN A 209 -8.56 -13.51 22.26
C GLN A 209 -9.24 -12.82 21.06
N MET A 210 -8.54 -11.93 20.38
CA MET A 210 -9.00 -11.30 19.13
C MET A 210 -8.74 -12.15 17.88
N ASP A 211 -8.22 -13.38 18.04
CA ASP A 211 -7.84 -14.27 16.94
C ASP A 211 -6.89 -13.60 15.91
N LEU A 212 -5.91 -12.86 16.43
CA LEU A 212 -4.91 -12.18 15.60
C LEU A 212 -3.64 -13.01 15.38
N TYR A 213 -3.54 -14.18 15.97
CA TYR A 213 -2.47 -15.13 15.74
C TYR A 213 -2.89 -16.29 14.85
N VAL A 214 -1.93 -16.83 14.11
CA VAL A 214 -2.05 -18.05 13.33
C VAL A 214 -0.78 -18.90 13.50
N GLY A 215 -0.92 -20.20 13.34
CA GLY A 215 0.16 -21.17 13.48
C GLY A 215 0.24 -21.82 14.86
N PRO A 216 1.06 -22.86 15.00
CA PRO A 216 1.24 -23.58 16.24
C PRO A 216 1.93 -22.71 17.32
N ARG A 217 1.77 -23.07 18.58
CA ARG A 217 2.27 -22.26 19.72
C ARG A 217 3.76 -21.94 19.64
N GLU A 218 4.56 -22.90 19.20
CA GLU A 218 6.02 -22.74 19.03
C GLU A 218 6.40 -21.81 17.87
N ASN A 219 5.44 -21.50 17.01
CA ASN A 219 5.69 -20.73 15.79
C ASN A 219 4.48 -19.88 15.39
N ARG A 220 4.00 -19.10 16.33
CA ARG A 220 2.89 -18.18 16.09
C ARG A 220 3.33 -16.98 15.30
N MET A 221 2.51 -16.59 14.35
CA MET A 221 2.66 -15.38 13.55
C MET A 221 1.43 -14.50 13.71
N LEU A 222 1.63 -13.19 13.76
CA LEU A 222 0.51 -12.27 13.66
C LEU A 222 -0.06 -12.28 12.25
N ARG A 223 -1.38 -12.23 12.14
CA ARG A 223 -2.10 -12.09 10.87
C ARG A 223 -1.83 -10.71 10.26
N ASN A 224 -1.88 -10.59 8.94
CA ASN A 224 -1.70 -9.32 8.25
C ASN A 224 -2.68 -8.25 8.74
N VAL A 225 -3.93 -8.62 9.04
CA VAL A 225 -4.94 -7.69 9.56
C VAL A 225 -4.51 -7.01 10.86
N ALA A 226 -3.70 -7.66 11.69
CA ALA A 226 -3.19 -7.06 12.93
C ALA A 226 -2.36 -5.80 12.64
N ALA A 227 -1.46 -5.88 11.64
CA ALA A 227 -0.70 -4.71 11.24
C ALA A 227 -1.56 -3.68 10.48
N MET A 228 -2.52 -4.12 9.67
CA MET A 228 -3.43 -3.22 8.96
C MET A 228 -4.21 -2.33 9.92
N MET A 229 -4.72 -2.92 11.01
CA MET A 229 -5.60 -2.23 11.96
C MET A 229 -4.83 -1.54 13.08
N PHE A 230 -3.75 -2.14 13.57
CA PHE A 230 -3.14 -1.76 14.85
C PHE A 230 -1.65 -1.38 14.75
N CYS A 231 -1.06 -1.26 13.55
CA CYS A 231 0.25 -0.66 13.35
C CYS A 231 0.10 0.82 12.97
N GLU A 232 0.95 1.69 13.52
CA GLU A 232 0.95 3.13 13.19
C GLU A 232 1.41 3.40 11.75
N ASP A 233 2.26 2.53 11.20
CA ASP A 233 2.71 2.59 9.81
C ASP A 233 2.69 1.20 9.15
N PRO A 234 1.52 0.71 8.69
CA PRO A 234 1.40 -0.56 7.98
C PRO A 234 2.22 -0.62 6.68
N SER A 235 2.68 0.53 6.15
CA SER A 235 3.48 0.57 4.93
C SER A 235 4.88 -0.07 5.11
N LYS A 236 5.30 -0.33 6.34
CA LYS A 236 6.47 -1.16 6.64
C LYS A 236 6.33 -2.57 6.04
N PHE A 237 5.12 -3.14 6.11
CA PHE A 237 4.80 -4.50 5.68
C PHE A 237 4.12 -4.52 4.32
N PHE A 238 3.19 -3.58 4.09
CA PHE A 238 2.39 -3.46 2.87
C PHE A 238 2.69 -2.14 2.21
N LYS A 239 3.60 -2.15 1.25
CA LYS A 239 4.14 -0.93 0.64
C LYS A 239 3.05 0.00 0.14
N ARG A 240 3.28 1.31 0.40
CA ARG A 240 2.37 2.40 0.01
C ARG A 240 0.92 2.20 0.48
N THR A 241 0.75 1.66 1.71
CA THR A 241 -0.55 1.69 2.39
C THR A 241 -0.85 3.12 2.80
N GLN A 242 -1.43 3.87 1.86
CA GLN A 242 -1.70 5.30 1.95
C GLN A 242 -2.74 5.73 0.93
N VAL A 243 -3.30 6.92 1.14
CA VAL A 243 -4.14 7.61 0.15
C VAL A 243 -3.38 8.82 -0.37
N GLU A 244 -3.36 9.00 -1.68
CA GLU A 244 -2.79 10.16 -2.36
C GLU A 244 -3.91 10.96 -3.02
N VAL A 245 -3.93 12.26 -2.82
CA VAL A 245 -4.95 13.15 -3.41
C VAL A 245 -4.28 14.04 -4.45
N VAL A 246 -4.86 14.09 -5.64
CA VAL A 246 -4.34 14.90 -6.75
C VAL A 246 -5.48 15.73 -7.32
N TYR A 247 -5.22 17.01 -7.58
CA TYR A 247 -6.18 17.96 -8.12
C TYR A 247 -5.78 18.35 -9.55
N PHE A 248 -6.76 18.33 -10.46
CA PHE A 248 -6.64 18.89 -11.80
C PHE A 248 -7.73 19.97 -11.99
N PRO A 249 -7.46 21.24 -11.67
CA PRO A 249 -8.47 22.31 -11.68
C PRO A 249 -9.15 22.54 -13.02
N GLU A 250 -8.47 22.25 -14.12
CA GLU A 250 -9.00 22.37 -15.48
C GLU A 250 -9.39 20.99 -16.07
N GLY A 251 -9.19 19.91 -15.31
CA GLY A 251 -9.35 18.53 -15.78
C GLY A 251 -8.09 18.02 -16.48
N ARG A 252 -7.79 16.75 -16.25
CA ARG A 252 -6.59 16.07 -16.76
C ARG A 252 -6.50 16.04 -18.28
N LEU A 253 -7.64 15.95 -18.96
CA LEU A 253 -7.70 15.94 -20.42
C LEU A 253 -7.45 17.32 -21.01
N ASN A 254 -7.89 18.38 -20.35
CA ASN A 254 -7.76 19.74 -20.85
C ASN A 254 -6.38 20.32 -20.57
N ASN A 255 -5.87 20.14 -19.36
CA ASN A 255 -4.55 20.62 -18.95
C ASN A 255 -3.87 19.64 -17.98
N PRO A 256 -3.17 18.62 -18.50
CA PRO A 256 -2.50 17.61 -17.68
C PRO A 256 -1.32 18.16 -16.88
N ASN A 257 -0.81 19.34 -17.23
CA ASN A 257 0.33 19.97 -16.56
C ASN A 257 -0.10 20.87 -15.39
N ASN A 258 -1.36 21.25 -15.31
CA ASN A 258 -1.90 22.02 -14.19
C ASN A 258 -2.46 21.06 -13.14
N LEU A 259 -1.55 20.50 -12.32
CA LEU A 259 -1.90 19.58 -11.25
C LEU A 259 -1.31 20.03 -9.92
N TYR A 260 -2.04 19.78 -8.85
CA TYR A 260 -1.62 20.03 -7.48
C TYR A 260 -1.67 18.72 -6.69
N GLU A 261 -0.61 18.45 -5.94
CA GLU A 261 -0.55 17.29 -5.05
C GLU A 261 -1.10 17.69 -3.68
N GLY A 262 -2.14 17.01 -3.24
CA GLY A 262 -2.64 17.08 -1.87
C GLY A 262 -1.75 16.30 -0.89
N PRO A 263 -2.18 16.18 0.37
CA PRO A 263 -1.41 15.43 1.36
C PRO A 263 -1.39 13.95 1.03
N VAL A 264 -0.28 13.30 1.37
CA VAL A 264 -0.19 11.83 1.44
C VAL A 264 -0.68 11.40 2.81
N ILE A 265 -1.81 10.70 2.86
CA ILE A 265 -2.49 10.32 4.10
C ILE A 265 -2.05 8.91 4.49
N LYS A 266 -1.43 8.78 5.67
CA LYS A 266 -0.87 7.53 6.21
C LYS A 266 -1.41 7.25 7.61
N GLY A 267 -1.23 6.01 8.06
CA GLY A 267 -1.64 5.52 9.37
C GLY A 267 -2.16 4.09 9.30
N SER A 268 -2.79 3.59 10.35
CA SER A 268 -3.61 2.37 10.29
C SER A 268 -4.76 2.56 9.30
N ILE A 269 -5.37 1.47 8.83
CA ILE A 269 -6.46 1.56 7.85
C ILE A 269 -7.59 2.48 8.34
N THR A 270 -7.98 2.37 9.60
CA THR A 270 -9.01 3.23 10.19
C THR A 270 -8.58 4.69 10.23
N GLN A 271 -7.33 4.98 10.62
CA GLN A 271 -6.80 6.34 10.61
C GLN A 271 -6.73 6.92 9.19
N ILE A 272 -6.39 6.10 8.18
CA ILE A 272 -6.37 6.55 6.79
C ILE A 272 -7.80 6.90 6.35
N ILE A 273 -8.80 6.08 6.68
CA ILE A 273 -10.21 6.37 6.38
C ILE A 273 -10.63 7.69 7.04
N ASP A 274 -10.50 7.79 8.35
CA ASP A 274 -10.93 8.96 9.13
C ASP A 274 -10.27 10.26 8.62
N ARG A 275 -8.96 10.27 8.45
CA ARG A 275 -8.18 11.44 7.97
C ARG A 275 -8.51 11.79 6.52
N THR A 276 -8.76 10.80 5.67
CA THR A 276 -9.14 11.06 4.27
C THR A 276 -10.53 11.70 4.22
N LEU A 277 -11.48 11.16 4.98
CA LEU A 277 -12.84 11.71 5.03
C LEU A 277 -12.86 13.11 5.64
N GLU A 278 -12.11 13.36 6.72
CA GLU A 278 -11.95 14.69 7.30
C GLU A 278 -11.38 15.68 6.27
N TYR A 279 -10.33 15.27 5.55
CA TYR A 279 -9.71 16.09 4.52
C TYR A 279 -10.68 16.41 3.37
N LEU A 280 -11.33 15.38 2.80
CA LEU A 280 -12.29 15.57 1.70
C LEU A 280 -13.51 16.40 2.14
N ASN A 281 -14.03 16.16 3.34
CA ASN A 281 -15.16 16.91 3.88
C ASN A 281 -14.81 18.40 4.03
N ARG A 282 -13.66 18.71 4.59
CA ARG A 282 -13.19 20.08 4.76
C ARG A 282 -12.94 20.79 3.43
N MET A 283 -12.37 20.08 2.46
CA MET A 283 -11.91 20.68 1.20
C MET A 283 -12.99 20.75 0.13
N LEU A 284 -13.87 19.77 0.06
CA LEU A 284 -14.72 19.53 -1.11
C LEU A 284 -16.22 19.55 -0.81
N VAL A 285 -16.63 19.32 0.45
CA VAL A 285 -18.04 19.28 0.79
C VAL A 285 -18.51 20.69 1.18
N MET A 286 -19.25 21.32 0.26
CA MET A 286 -19.85 22.65 0.47
C MET A 286 -21.35 22.55 0.33
N GLN A 287 -22.08 23.13 1.30
CA GLN A 287 -23.53 23.25 1.22
C GLN A 287 -23.93 24.54 0.51
N THR A 288 -24.74 24.41 -0.52
CA THR A 288 -25.26 25.54 -1.28
C THR A 288 -26.79 25.51 -1.27
N VAL A 289 -27.38 26.70 -1.30
CA VAL A 289 -28.84 26.90 -1.34
C VAL A 289 -29.17 27.61 -2.64
N ILE A 290 -29.99 26.96 -3.47
CA ILE A 290 -30.54 27.58 -4.69
C ILE A 290 -32.02 27.90 -4.48
N LYS A 291 -32.41 29.06 -4.92
CA LYS A 291 -33.83 29.43 -5.01
C LYS A 291 -34.23 29.39 -6.51
N PRO A 292 -34.89 28.28 -6.96
CA PRO A 292 -35.35 28.18 -8.34
C PRO A 292 -36.28 29.34 -8.67
N LYS A 293 -36.20 29.85 -9.93
CA LYS A 293 -37.02 30.98 -10.37
C LYS A 293 -38.51 30.66 -10.33
N ASP A 294 -38.86 29.39 -10.47
CA ASP A 294 -40.24 28.91 -10.58
C ASP A 294 -40.77 28.22 -9.31
N SER A 295 -40.07 28.37 -8.18
CA SER A 295 -40.46 27.77 -6.89
C SER A 295 -40.31 28.76 -5.75
N SER A 296 -41.29 28.77 -4.85
CA SER A 296 -41.23 29.55 -3.60
C SER A 296 -40.30 28.88 -2.56
N ARG A 297 -39.89 27.61 -2.77
CA ARG A 297 -39.04 26.85 -1.85
C ARG A 297 -37.60 26.82 -2.34
N SER A 298 -36.67 27.13 -1.45
CA SER A 298 -35.25 26.95 -1.70
C SER A 298 -34.88 25.47 -1.64
N GLN A 299 -34.02 25.03 -2.55
CA GLN A 299 -33.42 23.69 -2.54
C GLN A 299 -32.02 23.79 -1.96
N LYS A 300 -31.69 22.85 -1.08
CA LYS A 300 -30.35 22.69 -0.50
C LYS A 300 -29.70 21.49 -1.12
N PHE A 301 -28.47 21.65 -1.54
CA PHE A 301 -27.64 20.53 -2.00
C PHE A 301 -26.22 20.67 -1.47
N VAL A 302 -25.46 19.59 -1.49
CA VAL A 302 -24.04 19.56 -1.20
C VAL A 302 -23.25 19.24 -2.47
N THR A 303 -22.01 19.73 -2.56
CA THR A 303 -21.12 19.44 -3.69
C THR A 303 -20.96 17.95 -3.91
N TYR A 304 -20.69 17.24 -2.82
CA TYR A 304 -20.59 15.79 -2.73
C TYR A 304 -21.27 15.31 -1.46
N PRO A 305 -22.23 14.39 -1.50
CA PRO A 305 -22.79 13.78 -0.31
C PRO A 305 -21.71 13.07 0.51
N TYR A 306 -21.59 13.39 1.79
CA TYR A 306 -20.57 12.81 2.67
C TYR A 306 -20.61 11.26 2.67
N GLN A 307 -21.80 10.67 2.74
CA GLN A 307 -21.98 9.23 2.77
C GLN A 307 -21.50 8.54 1.47
N ALA A 308 -21.59 9.22 0.31
CA ALA A 308 -21.03 8.69 -0.93
C ALA A 308 -19.50 8.67 -0.89
N LEU A 309 -18.86 9.68 -0.30
CA LEU A 309 -17.40 9.72 -0.08
C LEU A 309 -16.97 8.65 0.92
N GLU A 310 -17.66 8.55 2.05
CA GLU A 310 -17.39 7.59 3.12
C GLU A 310 -17.39 6.15 2.60
N GLU A 311 -18.45 5.76 1.91
CA GLU A 311 -18.58 4.42 1.34
C GLU A 311 -17.50 4.16 0.28
N SER A 312 -17.21 5.15 -0.57
CA SER A 312 -16.22 4.98 -1.64
C SER A 312 -14.79 4.91 -1.12
N VAL A 313 -14.42 5.71 -0.13
CA VAL A 313 -13.10 5.69 0.53
C VAL A 313 -12.91 4.38 1.29
N THR A 314 -13.89 3.99 2.10
CA THR A 314 -13.85 2.75 2.88
C THR A 314 -13.71 1.54 1.96
N ASN A 315 -14.54 1.46 0.91
CA ASN A 315 -14.47 0.37 -0.06
C ASN A 315 -13.13 0.32 -0.80
N SER A 316 -12.54 1.45 -1.13
CA SER A 316 -11.25 1.49 -1.83
C SER A 316 -10.12 0.88 -1.00
N LEU A 317 -10.13 1.09 0.32
CA LEU A 317 -9.17 0.51 1.25
C LEU A 317 -9.53 -0.93 1.63
N TYR A 318 -10.81 -1.24 1.80
CA TYR A 318 -11.27 -2.59 2.08
C TYR A 318 -10.93 -3.57 0.95
N HIS A 319 -11.15 -3.17 -0.31
CA HIS A 319 -10.95 -4.04 -1.47
C HIS A 319 -9.58 -3.92 -2.14
N ARG A 320 -8.71 -3.03 -1.67
CA ARG A 320 -7.33 -2.91 -2.18
C ARG A 320 -6.58 -4.23 -2.12
N ASP A 321 -5.77 -4.51 -3.15
CA ASP A 321 -4.79 -5.59 -3.08
C ASP A 321 -3.52 -5.10 -2.38
N TYR A 322 -3.32 -5.52 -1.14
CA TYR A 322 -2.17 -5.11 -0.33
C TYR A 322 -0.86 -5.82 -0.68
N ARG A 323 -0.88 -6.74 -1.65
CA ARG A 323 0.33 -7.31 -2.24
C ARG A 323 0.96 -6.35 -3.25
N GLU A 324 0.15 -5.51 -3.84
CA GLU A 324 0.58 -4.50 -4.81
C GLU A 324 1.07 -3.23 -4.14
N TRP A 325 1.98 -2.52 -4.81
CA TRP A 325 2.64 -1.35 -4.25
C TRP A 325 1.95 -0.02 -4.61
N GLU A 326 0.91 -0.06 -5.40
CA GLU A 326 0.19 1.16 -5.79
C GLU A 326 -0.76 1.62 -4.67
N PRO A 327 -0.77 2.92 -4.32
CA PRO A 327 -1.65 3.47 -3.29
C PRO A 327 -3.08 3.57 -3.78
N VAL A 328 -3.99 3.91 -2.88
CA VAL A 328 -5.29 4.45 -3.29
C VAL A 328 -5.07 5.88 -3.76
N VAL A 329 -5.54 6.20 -4.97
CA VAL A 329 -5.42 7.54 -5.55
C VAL A 329 -6.79 8.18 -5.67
N ILE A 330 -6.93 9.36 -5.10
CA ILE A 330 -8.10 10.21 -5.24
C ILE A 330 -7.75 11.34 -6.19
N THR A 331 -8.42 11.39 -7.33
CA THR A 331 -8.25 12.46 -8.31
C THR A 331 -9.48 13.37 -8.30
N VAL A 332 -9.26 14.65 -8.10
CA VAL A 332 -10.30 15.67 -8.04
C VAL A 332 -10.24 16.50 -9.32
N GLU A 333 -11.34 16.46 -10.09
CA GLU A 333 -11.51 17.18 -11.37
C GLU A 333 -12.80 18.01 -11.34
N PRO A 334 -12.98 19.01 -12.24
CA PRO A 334 -14.16 19.87 -12.22
C PRO A 334 -15.49 19.12 -12.28
N GLN A 335 -15.51 17.95 -12.94
CA GLN A 335 -16.71 17.15 -13.13
C GLN A 335 -16.99 16.21 -11.96
N GLY A 336 -16.00 15.92 -11.12
CA GLY A 336 -16.17 14.98 -10.04
C GLY A 336 -14.87 14.48 -9.42
N ILE A 337 -15.03 13.54 -8.52
CA ILE A 337 -13.94 12.86 -7.81
C ILE A 337 -13.85 11.43 -8.34
N THR A 338 -12.64 10.98 -8.67
CA THR A 338 -12.37 9.57 -8.93
C THR A 338 -11.56 8.98 -7.79
N ILE A 339 -11.96 7.80 -7.29
CA ILE A 339 -11.23 7.04 -6.28
C ILE A 339 -10.84 5.72 -6.92
N GLN A 340 -9.54 5.45 -6.96
CA GLN A 340 -8.99 4.27 -7.60
C GLN A 340 -8.11 3.49 -6.63
N ASN A 341 -8.34 2.18 -6.56
CA ASN A 341 -7.45 1.22 -5.90
C ASN A 341 -6.98 0.13 -6.88
N VAL A 342 -5.84 -0.48 -6.57
CA VAL A 342 -5.38 -1.70 -7.25
C VAL A 342 -6.11 -2.92 -6.69
N GLY A 343 -6.23 -3.94 -7.55
CA GLY A 343 -7.08 -5.08 -7.28
C GLY A 343 -8.53 -4.78 -7.65
N GLY A 344 -8.89 -5.15 -8.87
CA GLY A 344 -10.23 -4.96 -9.41
C GLY A 344 -11.28 -5.83 -8.72
N PRO A 345 -12.54 -5.70 -9.10
CA PRO A 345 -13.64 -6.45 -8.54
C PRO A 345 -13.50 -7.96 -8.84
N ASP A 346 -14.05 -8.78 -7.94
CA ASP A 346 -14.02 -10.24 -8.10
C ASP A 346 -14.59 -10.69 -9.46
N ARG A 347 -13.96 -11.69 -10.07
CA ARG A 347 -14.36 -12.20 -11.39
C ARG A 347 -15.77 -12.80 -11.42
N SER A 348 -16.37 -13.10 -10.25
CA SER A 348 -17.77 -13.53 -10.16
C SER A 348 -18.78 -12.41 -10.48
N ILE A 349 -18.34 -11.13 -10.46
CA ILE A 349 -19.18 -9.99 -10.84
C ILE A 349 -19.08 -9.82 -12.35
N SER A 350 -20.24 -9.85 -13.04
CA SER A 350 -20.27 -9.72 -14.49
C SER A 350 -19.86 -8.32 -14.97
N ALA A 351 -19.31 -8.22 -16.19
CA ALA A 351 -19.01 -6.92 -16.80
C ALA A 351 -20.27 -6.05 -16.95
N ALA A 352 -21.42 -6.68 -17.20
CA ALA A 352 -22.70 -5.99 -17.30
C ALA A 352 -23.14 -5.37 -15.96
N ASP A 353 -22.94 -6.07 -14.84
CA ASP A 353 -23.28 -5.53 -13.51
C ASP A 353 -22.36 -4.34 -13.14
N ILE A 354 -21.08 -4.44 -13.50
CA ILE A 354 -20.13 -3.33 -13.28
C ILE A 354 -20.54 -2.11 -14.11
N SER A 355 -20.89 -2.31 -15.38
CA SER A 355 -21.32 -1.22 -16.27
C SER A 355 -22.61 -0.55 -15.79
N ARG A 356 -23.55 -1.32 -15.22
CA ARG A 356 -24.79 -0.76 -14.65
C ARG A 356 -24.54 0.03 -13.38
N CYS A 357 -23.50 -0.34 -12.63
CA CYS A 357 -23.15 0.31 -11.36
C CYS A 357 -24.36 0.44 -10.40
N GLU A 358 -25.09 -0.66 -10.23
CA GLU A 358 -26.29 -0.71 -9.36
C GLU A 358 -26.04 -1.55 -8.10
N ILE A 359 -25.75 -2.83 -8.28
CA ILE A 359 -25.41 -3.76 -7.20
C ILE A 359 -24.24 -4.63 -7.64
N LEU A 360 -23.17 -4.66 -6.85
CA LEU A 360 -22.03 -5.51 -7.08
C LEU A 360 -21.94 -6.59 -6.00
N VAL A 361 -22.31 -7.81 -6.34
CA VAL A 361 -22.30 -8.95 -5.41
C VAL A 361 -21.04 -9.78 -5.66
N SER A 362 -20.06 -9.68 -4.76
CA SER A 362 -18.86 -10.51 -4.78
C SER A 362 -19.09 -11.83 -4.02
N LYS A 363 -18.60 -12.93 -4.58
CA LYS A 363 -18.56 -14.24 -3.89
C LYS A 363 -17.32 -14.41 -3.02
N ARG A 364 -16.29 -13.62 -3.26
CA ARG A 364 -15.00 -13.70 -2.56
C ARG A 364 -14.53 -12.32 -2.15
N TYR A 365 -14.04 -12.21 -0.93
CA TYR A 365 -13.47 -10.97 -0.39
C TYR A 365 -11.97 -11.16 -0.18
N ARG A 366 -11.17 -10.24 -0.73
CA ARG A 366 -9.70 -10.27 -0.66
C ARG A 366 -9.19 -10.06 0.76
N ASN A 367 -9.85 -9.19 1.52
CA ASN A 367 -9.51 -8.83 2.89
C ASN A 367 -10.73 -9.01 3.80
N ARG A 368 -11.17 -10.27 3.95
CA ARG A 368 -12.43 -10.58 4.65
C ARG A 368 -12.40 -10.15 6.11
N ARG A 369 -11.30 -10.41 6.81
CA ARG A 369 -11.17 -10.10 8.23
C ARG A 369 -11.13 -8.59 8.47
N LEU A 370 -10.46 -7.84 7.58
CA LEU A 370 -10.49 -6.38 7.60
C LEU A 370 -11.93 -5.86 7.50
N GLY A 371 -12.74 -6.44 6.60
CA GLY A 371 -14.16 -6.10 6.50
C GLY A 371 -14.95 -6.35 7.77
N GLU A 372 -14.65 -7.43 8.51
CA GLU A 372 -15.27 -7.71 9.81
C GLU A 372 -14.96 -6.61 10.84
N TYR A 373 -13.69 -6.17 10.93
CA TYR A 373 -13.27 -5.07 11.79
C TYR A 373 -13.92 -3.73 11.40
N LEU A 374 -13.97 -3.43 10.10
CA LEU A 374 -14.62 -2.20 9.61
C LEU A 374 -16.12 -2.20 9.88
N LYS A 375 -16.77 -3.38 9.81
CA LYS A 375 -18.18 -3.53 10.14
C LYS A 375 -18.46 -3.30 11.63
N GLU A 376 -17.60 -3.80 12.52
CA GLU A 376 -17.73 -3.56 13.96
C GLU A 376 -17.57 -2.07 14.33
N LEU A 377 -16.96 -1.30 13.45
CA LEU A 377 -16.82 0.16 13.57
C LEU A 377 -17.91 0.94 12.81
N ASP A 378 -18.93 0.27 12.28
CA ASP A 378 -20.01 0.83 11.45
C ASP A 378 -19.52 1.54 10.17
N LEU A 379 -18.30 1.23 9.71
CA LEU A 379 -17.71 1.79 8.48
C LEU A 379 -18.12 1.04 7.21
N THR A 380 -18.67 -0.16 7.31
CA THR A 380 -19.24 -0.94 6.21
C THR A 380 -20.34 -1.88 6.69
N GLU A 381 -21.36 -2.12 5.87
CA GLU A 381 -22.43 -3.04 6.21
C GLU A 381 -22.15 -4.49 5.80
N GLY A 382 -21.23 -4.70 4.84
CA GLY A 382 -20.81 -6.04 4.39
C GLY A 382 -21.91 -6.85 3.66
N ARG A 383 -22.92 -6.20 3.09
CA ARG A 383 -24.08 -6.84 2.43
C ARG A 383 -24.26 -6.43 0.97
N SER A 384 -23.18 -6.00 0.29
CA SER A 384 -23.22 -5.46 -1.08
C SER A 384 -24.14 -4.24 -1.24
N THR A 385 -24.32 -3.47 -0.18
CA THR A 385 -25.16 -2.26 -0.12
C THR A 385 -24.39 -1.00 -0.51
N GLY A 386 -23.06 -1.03 -0.62
CA GLY A 386 -22.24 0.15 -0.82
C GLY A 386 -22.59 0.93 -2.09
N ILE A 387 -22.59 0.29 -3.26
CA ILE A 387 -22.98 0.95 -4.52
C ILE A 387 -24.43 1.46 -4.48
N PRO A 388 -25.43 0.68 -4.05
CA PRO A 388 -26.79 1.18 -3.86
C PRO A 388 -26.86 2.42 -2.95
N THR A 389 -26.13 2.43 -1.83
CA THR A 389 -26.08 3.57 -0.93
C THR A 389 -25.52 4.82 -1.62
N ILE A 390 -24.39 4.68 -2.34
CA ILE A 390 -23.81 5.78 -3.12
C ILE A 390 -24.82 6.34 -4.12
N GLN A 391 -25.47 5.48 -4.90
CA GLN A 391 -26.43 5.92 -5.91
C GLN A 391 -27.64 6.65 -5.28
N ASN A 392 -28.19 6.10 -4.20
CA ASN A 392 -29.34 6.67 -3.51
C ASN A 392 -29.04 8.06 -2.91
N VAL A 393 -27.87 8.25 -2.29
CA VAL A 393 -27.53 9.56 -1.70
C VAL A 393 -27.21 10.59 -2.77
N LEU A 394 -26.66 10.17 -3.91
CA LEU A 394 -26.45 11.05 -5.07
C LEU A 394 -27.80 11.49 -5.67
N GLU A 395 -28.73 10.55 -5.88
CA GLU A 395 -30.07 10.84 -6.39
C GLU A 395 -30.84 11.79 -5.46
N ASN A 396 -30.83 11.53 -4.15
CA ASN A 396 -31.46 12.39 -3.15
C ASN A 396 -30.86 13.79 -3.10
N ASN A 397 -29.57 13.95 -3.44
CA ASN A 397 -28.89 15.24 -3.54
C ASN A 397 -29.17 15.95 -4.87
N GLY A 398 -29.76 15.28 -5.86
CA GLY A 398 -29.90 15.77 -7.23
C GLY A 398 -28.62 15.76 -8.04
N SER A 399 -27.64 14.95 -7.65
CA SER A 399 -26.36 14.74 -8.35
C SER A 399 -26.51 13.67 -9.44
N PRO A 400 -25.68 13.72 -10.51
CA PRO A 400 -25.62 12.61 -11.45
C PRO A 400 -25.17 11.31 -10.78
N ARG A 401 -25.43 10.17 -11.44
CA ARG A 401 -25.09 8.83 -10.93
C ARG A 401 -23.58 8.61 -10.92
N ALA A 402 -23.09 7.89 -9.92
CA ALA A 402 -21.73 7.39 -9.91
C ALA A 402 -21.51 6.34 -10.99
N THR A 403 -20.28 6.23 -11.47
CA THR A 403 -19.86 5.23 -12.46
C THR A 403 -18.66 4.43 -11.96
N VAL A 404 -18.56 3.19 -12.40
CA VAL A 404 -17.46 2.29 -12.06
C VAL A 404 -16.76 1.82 -13.33
N VAL A 405 -15.43 1.79 -13.30
CA VAL A 405 -14.56 1.33 -14.38
C VAL A 405 -13.51 0.37 -13.84
N THR A 406 -13.26 -0.69 -14.59
CA THR A 406 -12.16 -1.63 -14.41
C THR A 406 -11.71 -2.13 -15.78
N ASP A 407 -10.54 -2.77 -15.88
CA ASP A 407 -10.07 -3.46 -17.08
C ASP A 407 -10.55 -4.92 -17.15
N ASP A 408 -10.34 -5.57 -18.30
CA ASP A 408 -10.72 -6.98 -18.51
C ASP A 408 -9.96 -7.93 -17.57
N GLU A 409 -8.74 -7.57 -17.18
CA GLU A 409 -7.89 -8.35 -16.28
C GLU A 409 -8.23 -8.15 -14.80
N ARG A 410 -9.08 -7.17 -14.49
CA ARG A 410 -9.46 -6.81 -13.11
C ARG A 410 -8.27 -6.36 -12.27
N THR A 411 -7.40 -5.54 -12.84
CA THR A 411 -6.19 -5.05 -12.14
C THR A 411 -6.48 -3.88 -11.22
N PHE A 412 -7.52 -3.08 -11.51
CA PHE A 412 -7.93 -1.93 -10.70
C PHE A 412 -9.45 -1.82 -10.59
N PHE A 413 -9.88 -1.06 -9.61
CA PHE A 413 -11.26 -0.59 -9.46
C PHE A 413 -11.23 0.93 -9.34
N ARG A 414 -12.06 1.61 -10.14
CA ARG A 414 -12.20 3.07 -10.12
C ARG A 414 -13.66 3.42 -10.05
N ILE A 415 -14.03 4.17 -9.02
CA ILE A 415 -15.35 4.79 -8.91
C ILE A 415 -15.23 6.29 -9.17
N THR A 416 -16.19 6.84 -9.92
CA THR A 416 -16.33 8.28 -10.15
C THR A 416 -17.59 8.77 -9.49
N ILE A 417 -17.45 9.73 -8.58
CA ILE A 417 -18.54 10.44 -7.91
C ILE A 417 -18.63 11.82 -8.57
N PRO A 418 -19.68 12.08 -9.37
CA PRO A 418 -19.82 13.38 -10.03
C PRO A 418 -20.13 14.50 -9.03
N CYS A 419 -19.65 15.70 -9.35
CA CYS A 419 -20.03 16.92 -8.65
C CYS A 419 -21.49 17.25 -8.95
N HIS A 420 -22.19 17.85 -7.98
CA HIS A 420 -23.54 18.38 -8.24
C HIS A 420 -23.46 19.50 -9.29
N GLU A 421 -24.28 19.44 -10.35
CA GLU A 421 -24.17 20.32 -11.53
C GLU A 421 -24.25 21.81 -11.17
N ALA A 422 -25.08 22.16 -10.20
CA ALA A 422 -25.24 23.54 -9.74
C ALA A 422 -24.09 24.05 -8.87
N ALA A 423 -23.12 23.22 -8.53
CA ALA A 423 -21.97 23.62 -7.71
C ALA A 423 -20.94 24.45 -8.50
N GLY A 424 -20.95 24.38 -9.84
CA GLY A 424 -19.98 25.06 -10.68
C GLY A 424 -18.56 24.49 -10.54
N ASN A 425 -17.57 25.20 -11.08
CA ASN A 425 -16.16 24.79 -10.97
C ASN A 425 -15.52 25.28 -9.65
N ILE A 426 -15.94 24.69 -8.54
CA ILE A 426 -15.47 25.05 -7.18
C ILE A 426 -13.97 24.70 -7.01
N ILE A 427 -13.45 23.75 -7.77
CA ILE A 427 -12.12 23.17 -7.58
C ILE A 427 -11.00 24.15 -7.96
N ALA A 428 -11.22 24.98 -8.96
CA ALA A 428 -10.26 26.03 -9.31
C ALA A 428 -10.00 26.97 -8.12
N ASP A 429 -11.06 27.32 -7.38
CA ASP A 429 -10.95 28.18 -6.20
C ASP A 429 -10.27 27.50 -4.99
N ILE A 430 -10.50 26.20 -4.82
CA ILE A 430 -9.94 25.42 -3.70
C ILE A 430 -8.43 25.22 -3.89
N ALA A 431 -7.99 24.88 -5.09
CA ALA A 431 -6.58 24.65 -5.39
C ALA A 431 -5.71 25.90 -5.13
N TYR A 432 -6.28 27.09 -5.29
CA TYR A 432 -5.59 28.36 -5.03
C TYR A 432 -5.71 28.87 -3.59
N LYS A 433 -6.76 28.50 -2.85
CA LYS A 433 -7.01 29.01 -1.49
C LYS A 433 -6.29 28.23 -0.39
N ASP A 434 -6.01 26.97 -0.61
CA ASP A 434 -5.28 26.15 0.36
C ASP A 434 -3.78 26.18 0.07
N GLY A 435 -3.04 27.00 0.80
CA GLY A 435 -1.57 27.05 0.74
C GLY A 435 -0.85 25.73 1.11
N SER A 436 -1.60 24.67 1.46
CA SER A 436 -1.07 23.30 1.67
C SER A 436 -0.89 22.53 0.36
N LEU A 437 -1.52 22.94 -0.75
CA LEU A 437 -1.38 22.30 -2.05
C LEU A 437 -0.09 22.76 -2.72
N LYS A 438 0.77 21.79 -3.07
CA LYS A 438 2.04 22.03 -3.76
C LYS A 438 1.88 21.70 -5.24
N ALA A 439 2.24 22.65 -6.11
CA ALA A 439 2.34 22.37 -7.55
C ALA A 439 3.34 21.23 -7.79
N SER A 440 2.96 20.24 -8.59
CA SER A 440 3.85 19.13 -8.91
C SER A 440 5.03 19.63 -9.74
N LYS A 441 6.25 19.26 -9.34
CA LYS A 441 7.48 19.60 -10.07
C LYS A 441 7.63 18.93 -11.44
N ARG A 442 6.68 18.08 -11.87
CA ARG A 442 6.75 17.30 -13.12
C ARG A 442 6.09 17.97 -14.34
N GLY A 443 5.26 18.98 -14.15
CA GLY A 443 4.72 19.76 -15.26
C GLY A 443 5.69 20.88 -15.63
N SER A 444 6.37 20.80 -16.80
CA SER A 444 7.21 21.90 -17.25
C SER A 444 6.34 23.12 -17.59
N LEU A 445 6.51 24.21 -16.84
CA LEU A 445 5.93 25.55 -17.09
C LEU A 445 6.21 26.10 -18.51
N LYS A 446 6.98 25.41 -19.33
CA LYS A 446 7.40 25.92 -20.66
C LYS A 446 6.28 26.07 -21.69
N THR A 447 5.19 25.29 -21.57
CA THR A 447 4.12 25.33 -22.58
C THR A 447 2.98 26.30 -22.24
N ALA A 448 2.80 26.61 -20.95
CA ALA A 448 1.71 27.50 -20.48
C ALA A 448 1.98 28.99 -20.77
N LEU A 449 3.24 29.39 -20.93
CA LEU A 449 3.61 30.80 -21.15
C LEU A 449 3.45 31.29 -22.60
N GLN A 450 3.19 30.42 -23.56
CA GLN A 450 3.01 30.82 -24.96
C GLN A 450 1.55 31.09 -25.37
N SER A 451 0.56 30.79 -24.51
CA SER A 451 -0.87 30.94 -24.85
C SER A 451 -1.76 31.48 -23.71
N ALA A 452 -1.16 32.08 -22.68
CA ALA A 452 -1.91 32.52 -21.49
C ALA A 452 -2.43 33.97 -21.64
N PRO A 453 -3.68 34.26 -21.25
CA PRO A 453 -4.17 35.64 -21.11
C PRO A 453 -3.46 36.39 -19.95
N GLU A 454 -3.47 37.71 -20.02
CA GLU A 454 -2.74 38.62 -19.12
C GLU A 454 -2.88 38.37 -17.60
N SER A 455 -4.00 37.75 -17.19
CA SER A 455 -4.25 37.33 -15.79
C SER A 455 -3.34 36.19 -15.31
N ALA A 456 -2.88 35.31 -16.18
CA ALA A 456 -1.99 34.21 -15.83
C ALA A 456 -0.53 34.65 -15.68
N LEU A 457 -0.14 35.73 -16.36
CA LEU A 457 1.16 36.38 -16.17
C LEU A 457 1.28 36.99 -14.76
N GLN A 458 0.18 37.52 -14.26
CA GLN A 458 0.12 38.11 -12.93
C GLN A 458 0.28 37.07 -11.82
N THR A 459 -0.28 35.88 -12.00
CA THR A 459 -0.17 34.75 -11.04
C THR A 459 1.21 34.10 -11.07
N ALA A 460 1.83 33.97 -12.26
CA ALA A 460 3.21 33.49 -12.39
C ALA A 460 4.21 34.48 -11.76
N LEU A 461 3.91 35.76 -11.84
CA LEU A 461 4.65 36.83 -11.19
C LEU A 461 4.58 36.68 -9.65
N GLU A 462 3.41 36.42 -9.08
CA GLU A 462 3.20 36.23 -7.65
C GLU A 462 3.92 35.00 -7.08
N SER A 463 4.01 33.91 -7.82
CA SER A 463 4.73 32.69 -7.37
C SER A 463 6.26 32.85 -7.42
N ALA A 464 6.78 33.58 -8.43
CA ALA A 464 8.20 33.96 -8.49
C ALA A 464 8.57 34.97 -7.37
N LEU A 465 7.60 35.73 -6.89
CA LEU A 465 7.73 36.73 -5.85
C LEU A 465 7.89 36.16 -4.43
N GLN A 466 7.45 34.91 -4.17
CA GLN A 466 7.58 34.28 -2.84
C GLN A 466 8.99 33.84 -2.49
N THR A 467 9.90 33.75 -3.48
CA THR A 467 11.30 33.31 -3.26
C THR A 467 12.32 34.44 -3.30
N ALA A 468 11.94 35.64 -3.72
CA ALA A 468 12.83 36.80 -3.79
C ALA A 468 12.71 37.70 -2.54
N PRO A 469 13.81 38.31 -2.07
CA PRO A 469 13.73 39.31 -0.99
C PRO A 469 12.79 40.45 -1.39
N LYS A 470 11.98 40.96 -0.45
CA LYS A 470 11.01 42.08 -0.68
C LYS A 470 11.57 43.26 -1.48
N SER A 471 12.85 43.50 -1.41
CA SER A 471 13.55 44.55 -2.14
C SER A 471 13.82 44.24 -3.62
N ALA A 472 13.93 42.96 -4.00
CA ALA A 472 14.08 42.52 -5.39
C ALA A 472 12.73 42.57 -6.15
N LEU A 473 11.63 42.47 -5.44
CA LEU A 473 10.27 42.55 -5.96
C LEU A 473 10.02 43.89 -6.68
N LYS A 474 10.45 44.99 -6.09
CA LYS A 474 10.31 46.31 -6.71
C LYS A 474 11.03 46.44 -8.06
N ILE A 475 12.19 45.75 -8.23
CA ILE A 475 12.90 45.77 -9.51
C ILE A 475 12.14 44.93 -10.55
N ILE A 476 11.63 43.77 -10.18
CA ILE A 476 10.84 42.91 -11.08
C ILE A 476 9.58 43.61 -11.53
N GLU A 477 8.88 44.27 -10.61
CA GLU A 477 7.68 45.10 -10.90
C GLU A 477 7.98 46.22 -11.88
N GLN A 478 9.08 46.96 -11.70
CA GLN A 478 9.48 48.02 -12.61
C GLN A 478 9.92 47.48 -13.98
N ILE A 479 10.57 46.34 -14.03
CA ILE A 479 10.90 45.64 -15.28
C ILE A 479 9.62 45.17 -16.02
N SER A 480 8.62 44.68 -15.28
CA SER A 480 7.33 44.30 -15.86
C SER A 480 6.60 45.47 -16.50
N ASN A 481 6.61 46.61 -15.81
CA ASN A 481 5.96 47.86 -16.29
C ASN A 481 6.72 48.53 -17.43
N ASN A 482 8.06 48.42 -17.45
CA ASN A 482 8.90 48.95 -18.53
C ASN A 482 10.07 47.99 -18.83
N PRO A 483 9.88 47.03 -19.74
CA PRO A 483 10.92 46.05 -20.10
C PRO A 483 12.21 46.68 -20.68
N ARG A 484 12.15 47.93 -21.16
CA ARG A 484 13.30 48.63 -21.70
C ARG A 484 14.03 49.53 -20.69
N ALA A 485 13.60 49.54 -19.41
CA ALA A 485 14.22 50.32 -18.37
C ALA A 485 15.73 50.02 -18.25
N THR A 486 16.53 51.10 -18.18
CA THR A 486 17.96 51.00 -17.94
C THR A 486 18.26 50.81 -16.46
N MET A 487 19.49 50.39 -16.11
CA MET A 487 19.92 50.27 -14.71
C MET A 487 19.75 51.60 -13.94
N THR A 488 19.86 52.72 -14.63
CA THR A 488 19.68 54.05 -14.04
C THR A 488 18.22 54.36 -13.81
N ASP A 489 17.35 53.97 -14.74
CA ASP A 489 15.89 54.14 -14.59
C ASP A 489 15.38 53.29 -13.44
N LEU A 490 15.82 52.02 -13.36
CA LEU A 490 15.45 51.13 -12.26
C LEU A 490 15.95 51.63 -10.90
N ALA A 491 17.12 52.27 -10.83
CA ALA A 491 17.63 52.87 -9.62
C ALA A 491 16.76 54.07 -9.17
N ASN A 492 16.41 54.93 -10.13
CA ASN A 492 15.57 56.11 -9.86
C ASN A 492 14.15 55.70 -9.45
N LEU A 493 13.54 54.72 -10.13
CA LEU A 493 12.16 54.27 -9.86
C LEU A 493 12.02 53.50 -8.56
N THR A 494 13.04 52.73 -8.17
CA THR A 494 13.00 51.89 -6.96
C THR A 494 13.55 52.60 -5.71
N GLY A 495 14.29 53.72 -5.89
CA GLY A 495 14.96 54.44 -4.80
C GLY A 495 16.23 53.74 -4.26
N TYR A 496 16.73 52.69 -4.95
CA TYR A 496 17.97 52.00 -4.56
C TYR A 496 19.18 52.53 -5.34
N SER A 497 20.39 52.36 -4.76
CA SER A 497 21.62 52.73 -5.45
C SER A 497 21.83 51.88 -6.72
N ARG A 498 22.39 52.52 -7.78
CA ARG A 498 22.70 51.81 -9.05
C ARG A 498 23.55 50.55 -8.85
N ARG A 499 24.46 50.60 -7.87
CA ARG A 499 25.30 49.44 -7.51
C ARG A 499 24.47 48.29 -6.96
N TRP A 500 23.52 48.59 -6.11
CA TRP A 500 22.64 47.59 -5.52
C TRP A 500 21.65 47.00 -6.57
N VAL A 501 21.09 47.85 -7.45
CA VAL A 501 20.26 47.39 -8.58
C VAL A 501 21.04 46.45 -9.48
N ALA A 502 22.30 46.77 -9.83
CA ALA A 502 23.14 45.92 -10.66
C ALA A 502 23.45 44.57 -10.02
N GLN A 503 23.72 44.52 -8.71
CA GLN A 503 23.94 43.28 -7.98
C GLN A 503 22.67 42.44 -7.90
N THR A 504 21.52 43.09 -7.70
CA THR A 504 20.24 42.38 -7.61
C THR A 504 19.82 41.80 -8.96
N ILE A 505 19.98 42.56 -10.05
CA ILE A 505 19.73 42.11 -11.41
C ILE A 505 20.65 40.91 -11.75
N LYS A 506 21.94 40.97 -11.41
CA LYS A 506 22.86 39.87 -11.63
C LYS A 506 22.39 38.60 -10.89
N ARG A 507 21.94 38.74 -9.63
CA ARG A 507 21.41 37.60 -8.85
C ARG A 507 20.12 37.06 -9.46
N LEU A 508 19.22 37.92 -9.94
CA LEU A 508 17.99 37.51 -10.62
C LEU A 508 18.26 36.81 -11.95
N GLN A 509 19.32 37.19 -12.66
CA GLN A 509 19.79 36.50 -13.87
C GLN A 509 20.42 35.14 -13.54
N GLU A 510 21.25 35.05 -12.49
CA GLU A 510 21.85 33.78 -12.01
C GLU A 510 20.76 32.79 -11.55
N GLN A 511 19.66 33.30 -11.02
CA GLN A 511 18.47 32.52 -10.63
C GLN A 511 17.52 32.23 -11.78
N ASN A 512 17.85 32.67 -13.01
CA ASN A 512 17.00 32.55 -14.21
C ASN A 512 15.59 33.17 -14.03
N ILE A 513 15.45 34.22 -13.22
CA ILE A 513 14.19 34.95 -13.03
C ILE A 513 14.01 36.00 -14.12
N ILE A 514 15.09 36.67 -14.52
CA ILE A 514 15.09 37.65 -15.62
C ILE A 514 16.22 37.38 -16.59
N LYS A 515 16.04 37.76 -17.85
CA LYS A 515 17.07 37.69 -18.91
C LYS A 515 17.09 38.98 -19.71
N ARG A 516 18.28 39.39 -20.13
CA ARG A 516 18.45 40.48 -21.09
C ARG A 516 18.40 39.95 -22.51
N ILE A 517 17.52 40.47 -23.32
CA ILE A 517 17.40 40.14 -24.75
C ILE A 517 17.90 41.32 -25.57
N GLY A 518 18.89 41.09 -26.43
CA GLY A 518 19.52 42.10 -27.27
C GLY A 518 20.74 42.81 -26.65
N SER A 519 21.16 43.95 -27.24
CA SER A 519 22.33 44.71 -26.78
C SER A 519 22.04 45.58 -25.54
N ASP A 520 23.11 46.00 -24.83
CA ASP A 520 22.97 46.88 -23.64
C ASP A 520 22.28 48.22 -23.93
N LYS A 521 22.36 48.71 -25.18
CA LYS A 521 21.82 49.99 -25.58
C LYS A 521 20.38 49.93 -26.14
N SER A 522 19.99 48.79 -26.75
CA SER A 522 18.70 48.65 -27.45
C SER A 522 17.89 47.39 -27.02
N GLY A 523 18.43 46.60 -26.10
CA GLY A 523 17.79 45.40 -25.62
C GLY A 523 16.69 45.69 -24.57
N TYR A 524 15.93 44.64 -24.25
CA TYR A 524 14.90 44.66 -23.23
C TYR A 524 15.06 43.52 -22.22
N TRP A 525 14.45 43.67 -21.07
CA TRP A 525 14.40 42.65 -20.03
C TRP A 525 13.21 41.70 -20.25
N GLU A 526 13.44 40.47 -20.19
CA GLU A 526 12.42 39.41 -20.19
C GLU A 526 12.38 38.74 -18.81
N ILE A 527 11.19 38.64 -18.26
CA ILE A 527 10.97 37.93 -17.00
C ILE A 527 10.75 36.45 -17.38
N ILE A 528 11.65 35.57 -16.93
CA ILE A 528 11.59 34.14 -17.17
C ILE A 528 10.96 33.52 -15.94
N GLY A 529 9.64 33.24 -15.98
CA GLY A 529 9.00 32.43 -14.94
C GLY A 529 9.52 30.98 -15.00
N LYS A 530 10.03 30.48 -13.90
CA LYS A 530 10.27 29.04 -13.72
C LYS A 530 9.06 28.37 -13.15
#